data_144c367dcadf2df8125c6fc2e47fd04c
#
_entry.id   144c367dcadf2df8125c6fc2e47fd04c
#
_cell.length_a   1.000
_cell.length_b   1.000
_cell.length_c   1.000
_cell.angle_alpha   90.00
_cell.angle_beta   90.00
_cell.angle_gamma   90.00
#
_symmetry.space_group_name_H-M   'P 1'
#
loop_
_entity.id
_entity.type
_entity.pdbx_description
1 polymer ?
#
loop_
_entity_poly.entity_id
_entity_poly.type
_entity_poly.pdbx_seq_one_letter_code
_entity_poly.pdbx_strand_id
1 'polypeptide(L)'
;MLVHCAVIEPLNQLRQQAAEDGFDLRLCSSFRSFDRQLKIWNDKISGLRPVYDDNGARLDLTQLTEWQQIQAVMRWSALPGASRHHWGTDFAIYDAAAVDASYQIQLV
;
A
#
# COMPACT_ATOMS: atom_id res chain seq x y z
N MET A 1 6.23 -10.31 -7.15
CA MET A 1 5.40 -10.04 -5.95
C MET A 1 4.64 -11.30 -5.56
N LEU A 2 4.47 -11.53 -4.26
CA LEU A 2 3.80 -12.70 -3.74
C LEU A 2 2.30 -12.47 -3.60
N VAL A 3 1.50 -13.41 -4.09
CA VAL A 3 0.04 -13.43 -3.93
C VAL A 3 -0.39 -14.85 -3.55
N HIS A 4 -1.58 -14.97 -2.96
CA HIS A 4 -2.16 -16.28 -2.69
C HIS A 4 -2.39 -17.04 -4.00
N CYS A 5 -2.09 -18.35 -4.03
CA CYS A 5 -2.20 -19.16 -5.26
C CYS A 5 -3.60 -19.15 -5.88
N ALA A 6 -4.66 -19.02 -5.08
CA ALA A 6 -6.04 -18.95 -5.57
C ALA A 6 -6.33 -17.67 -6.39
N VAL A 7 -5.46 -16.65 -6.30
CA VAL A 7 -5.64 -15.36 -6.99
C VAL A 7 -4.95 -15.34 -8.36
N ILE A 8 -4.01 -16.27 -8.62
CA ILE A 8 -3.14 -16.21 -9.80
C ILE A 8 -3.95 -16.25 -11.10
N GLU A 9 -4.83 -17.22 -11.24
CA GLU A 9 -5.62 -17.36 -12.47
C GLU A 9 -6.62 -16.21 -12.68
N PRO A 10 -7.45 -15.84 -11.69
CA PRO A 10 -8.32 -14.67 -11.80
C PRO A 10 -7.56 -13.38 -12.12
N LEU A 11 -6.38 -13.18 -11.53
CA LEU A 11 -5.54 -12.02 -11.79
C LEU A 11 -5.03 -12.01 -13.23
N ASN A 12 -4.57 -13.15 -13.75
CA ASN A 12 -4.13 -13.27 -15.13
C ASN A 12 -5.26 -13.00 -16.13
N GLN A 13 -6.48 -13.48 -15.84
CA GLN A 13 -7.66 -13.20 -16.66
C GLN A 13 -7.98 -11.69 -16.67
N LEU A 14 -7.91 -11.04 -15.52
CA LEU A 14 -8.12 -9.59 -15.40
C LEU A 14 -7.08 -8.82 -16.23
N ARG A 15 -5.80 -9.18 -16.11
CA ARG A 15 -4.73 -8.55 -16.87
C ARG A 15 -4.89 -8.72 -18.37
N GLN A 16 -5.30 -9.91 -18.81
CA GLN A 16 -5.54 -10.19 -20.22
C GLN A 16 -6.72 -9.37 -20.76
N GLN A 17 -7.82 -9.31 -20.04
CA GLN A 17 -8.98 -8.50 -20.40
C GLN A 17 -8.66 -7.01 -20.48
N ALA A 18 -7.90 -6.52 -19.51
CA ALA A 18 -7.44 -5.13 -19.48
C ALA A 18 -6.53 -4.81 -20.67
N ALA A 19 -5.63 -5.74 -21.06
CA ALA A 19 -4.74 -5.57 -22.20
C ALA A 19 -5.51 -5.45 -23.51
N GLU A 20 -6.63 -6.17 -23.68
CA GLU A 20 -7.51 -6.05 -24.85
C GLU A 20 -8.13 -4.64 -24.96
N ASP A 21 -8.34 -3.97 -23.83
CA ASP A 21 -8.87 -2.61 -23.75
C ASP A 21 -7.77 -1.53 -23.74
N GLY A 22 -6.51 -1.90 -23.91
CA GLY A 22 -5.38 -0.97 -23.98
C GLY A 22 -4.73 -0.64 -22.62
N PHE A 23 -5.05 -1.37 -21.56
CA PHE A 23 -4.46 -1.19 -20.24
C PHE A 23 -3.34 -2.21 -19.98
N ASP A 24 -2.30 -1.76 -19.29
CA ASP A 24 -1.20 -2.62 -18.82
C ASP A 24 -1.24 -2.69 -17.29
N LEU A 25 -2.04 -3.61 -16.74
CA LEU A 25 -2.21 -3.76 -15.31
C LEU A 25 -0.99 -4.46 -14.70
N ARG A 26 -0.42 -3.83 -13.68
CA ARG A 26 0.69 -4.36 -12.90
C ARG A 26 0.41 -4.20 -11.40
N LEU A 27 1.02 -5.10 -10.61
CA LEU A 27 0.95 -5.03 -9.15
C LEU A 27 1.99 -4.04 -8.64
N CYS A 28 1.58 -3.13 -7.76
CA CYS A 28 2.50 -2.27 -7.02
C CYS A 28 2.61 -2.69 -5.55
N SER A 29 1.64 -3.43 -5.04
CA SER A 29 1.63 -3.96 -3.68
C SER A 29 0.79 -5.23 -3.64
N SER A 30 1.28 -6.27 -2.98
CA SER A 30 0.59 -7.57 -2.85
C SER A 30 0.77 -8.14 -1.45
N PHE A 31 1.17 -9.40 -1.31
CA PHE A 31 1.45 -9.98 0.00
C PHE A 31 2.43 -9.11 0.80
N ARG A 32 2.12 -8.95 2.08
CA ARG A 32 2.98 -8.24 3.03
C ARG A 32 3.07 -9.05 4.31
N SER A 33 4.30 -9.35 4.75
CA SER A 33 4.55 -10.05 6.01
C SER A 33 4.27 -9.16 7.22
N PHE A 34 4.10 -9.79 8.38
CA PHE A 34 3.99 -9.07 9.65
C PHE A 34 5.20 -8.17 9.89
N ASP A 35 6.42 -8.69 9.68
CA ASP A 35 7.66 -7.95 9.91
C ASP A 35 7.76 -6.71 9.02
N ARG A 36 7.34 -6.82 7.76
CA ARG A 36 7.30 -5.69 6.85
C ARG A 36 6.28 -4.64 7.29
N GLN A 37 5.10 -5.07 7.71
CA GLN A 37 4.06 -4.16 8.20
C GLN A 37 4.51 -3.48 9.49
N LEU A 38 5.18 -4.20 10.37
CA LEU A 38 5.75 -3.66 11.61
C LEU A 38 6.80 -2.58 11.30
N LYS A 39 7.66 -2.81 10.31
CA LYS A 39 8.64 -1.82 9.88
C LYS A 39 7.96 -0.55 9.35
N ILE A 40 6.94 -0.68 8.51
CA ILE A 40 6.17 0.46 7.99
C ILE A 40 5.56 1.26 9.15
N TRP A 41 4.94 0.58 10.09
CA TRP A 41 4.33 1.18 11.28
C TRP A 41 5.36 1.94 12.12
N ASN A 42 6.46 1.29 12.46
CA ASN A 42 7.52 1.88 13.26
C ASN A 42 8.17 3.07 12.57
N ASP A 43 8.40 3.00 11.26
CA ASP A 43 8.97 4.10 10.49
C ASP A 43 8.03 5.32 10.49
N LYS A 44 6.73 5.12 10.45
CA LYS A 44 5.75 6.22 10.54
C LYS A 44 5.69 6.82 11.94
N ILE A 45 5.65 6.01 12.95
CA ILE A 45 5.60 6.48 14.36
C ILE A 45 6.88 7.23 14.73
N SER A 46 8.05 6.77 14.27
CA SER A 46 9.35 7.40 14.56
C SER A 46 9.65 8.64 13.69
N GLY A 47 8.83 8.90 12.67
CA GLY A 47 9.04 10.03 11.75
C GLY A 47 9.96 9.75 10.58
N LEU A 48 10.46 8.52 10.41
CA LEU A 48 11.27 8.13 9.25
C LEU A 48 10.44 8.08 7.95
N ARG A 49 9.13 7.84 8.07
CA ARG A 49 8.16 7.96 6.98
C ARG A 49 7.18 9.07 7.27
N PRO A 50 6.81 9.89 6.27
CA PRO A 50 5.83 10.95 6.48
C PRO A 50 4.43 10.37 6.74
N VAL A 51 3.67 11.04 7.60
CA VAL A 51 2.25 10.81 7.83
C VAL A 51 1.50 12.09 7.47
N TYR A 52 0.41 11.95 6.73
CA TYR A 52 -0.32 13.09 6.19
C TYR A 52 -1.69 13.24 6.86
N ASP A 53 -2.21 14.47 6.91
CA ASP A 53 -3.59 14.72 7.28
C ASP A 53 -4.54 14.44 6.08
N ASP A 54 -5.84 14.66 6.29
CA ASP A 54 -6.84 14.43 5.24
C ASP A 54 -6.71 15.40 4.05
N ASN A 55 -5.99 16.51 4.22
CA ASN A 55 -5.73 17.50 3.17
C ASN A 55 -4.39 17.27 2.44
N GLY A 56 -3.67 16.21 2.80
CA GLY A 56 -2.39 15.86 2.20
C GLY A 56 -1.19 16.63 2.77
N ALA A 57 -1.36 17.40 3.84
CA ALA A 57 -0.26 18.07 4.53
C ALA A 57 0.44 17.13 5.50
N ARG A 58 1.78 17.19 5.53
CA ARG A 58 2.58 16.37 6.44
C ARG A 58 2.32 16.76 7.90
N LEU A 59 1.99 15.77 8.72
CA LEU A 59 1.80 15.95 10.15
C LEU A 59 3.16 15.93 10.88
N ASP A 60 3.27 16.78 11.90
CA ASP A 60 4.35 16.69 12.88
C ASP A 60 3.85 15.87 14.07
N LEU A 61 4.24 14.60 14.14
CA LEU A 61 3.79 13.69 15.19
C LEU A 61 4.26 14.11 16.58
N THR A 62 5.34 14.92 16.68
CA THR A 62 5.84 15.39 17.97
C THR A 62 4.87 16.37 18.65
N GLN A 63 3.96 16.97 17.88
CA GLN A 63 2.93 17.88 18.38
C GLN A 63 1.66 17.15 18.84
N LEU A 64 1.59 15.83 18.64
CA LEU A 64 0.42 15.02 18.94
C LEU A 64 0.63 14.17 20.20
N THR A 65 -0.47 13.87 20.90
CA THR A 65 -0.45 12.87 21.97
C THR A 65 -0.19 11.49 21.39
N GLU A 66 0.20 10.53 22.22
CA GLU A 66 0.44 9.15 21.80
C GLU A 66 -0.79 8.56 21.08
N TRP A 67 -1.98 8.75 21.64
CA TRP A 67 -3.21 8.29 21.01
C TRP A 67 -3.48 8.95 19.64
N GLN A 68 -3.24 10.25 19.55
CA GLN A 68 -3.38 10.98 18.29
C GLN A 68 -2.38 10.51 17.24
N GLN A 69 -1.15 10.18 17.65
CA GLN A 69 -0.14 9.60 16.74
C GLN A 69 -0.61 8.27 16.18
N ILE A 70 -1.13 7.38 17.03
CA ILE A 70 -1.65 6.08 16.62
C ILE A 70 -2.82 6.26 15.62
N GLN A 71 -3.76 7.14 15.92
CA GLN A 71 -4.89 7.41 15.03
C GLN A 71 -4.44 7.96 13.67
N ALA A 72 -3.46 8.87 13.67
CA ALA A 72 -2.91 9.45 12.44
C ALA A 72 -2.25 8.39 11.55
N VAL A 73 -1.48 7.47 12.14
CA VAL A 73 -0.86 6.38 11.39
C VAL A 73 -1.90 5.38 10.89
N MET A 74 -2.90 5.03 11.71
CA MET A 74 -3.97 4.10 11.33
C MET A 74 -4.84 4.62 10.18
N ARG A 75 -4.88 5.91 9.96
CA ARG A 75 -5.60 6.50 8.83
C ARG A 75 -5.09 5.97 7.49
N TRP A 76 -3.80 5.63 7.41
CA TRP A 76 -3.12 5.26 6.17
C TRP A 76 -2.52 3.84 6.20
N SER A 77 -2.34 3.25 7.36
CA SER A 77 -1.69 1.95 7.52
C SER A 77 -2.42 1.11 8.56
N ALA A 78 -2.63 -0.17 8.26
CA ALA A 78 -3.18 -1.12 9.22
C ALA A 78 -2.15 -1.44 10.30
N LEU A 79 -2.63 -1.77 11.50
CA LEU A 79 -1.79 -2.34 12.55
C LEU A 79 -1.11 -3.63 12.05
N PRO A 80 0.16 -3.88 12.46
CA PRO A 80 0.81 -5.15 12.15
C PRO A 80 -0.03 -6.34 12.64
N GLY A 81 -0.26 -7.32 11.76
CA GLY A 81 -1.15 -8.45 11.99
C GLY A 81 -2.60 -8.24 11.56
N ALA A 82 -3.03 -6.99 11.37
CA ALA A 82 -4.41 -6.66 10.94
C ALA A 82 -4.51 -6.29 9.47
N SER A 83 -3.41 -6.22 8.72
CA SER A 83 -3.41 -5.87 7.31
C SER A 83 -3.96 -7.01 6.45
N ARG A 84 -4.87 -6.70 5.54
CA ARG A 84 -5.38 -7.67 4.56
C ARG A 84 -4.30 -8.15 3.59
N HIS A 85 -3.24 -7.38 3.38
CA HIS A 85 -2.09 -7.80 2.58
C HIS A 85 -1.36 -9.02 3.14
N HIS A 86 -1.52 -9.33 4.44
CA HIS A 86 -0.95 -10.56 5.04
C HIS A 86 -1.57 -11.83 4.45
N TRP A 87 -2.77 -11.77 3.90
CA TRP A 87 -3.46 -12.92 3.32
C TRP A 87 -2.97 -13.24 1.90
N GLY A 88 -2.31 -12.31 1.24
CA GLY A 88 -1.87 -12.45 -0.14
C GLY A 88 -3.00 -12.40 -1.17
N THR A 89 -4.20 -11.98 -0.75
CA THR A 89 -5.40 -11.86 -1.61
C THR A 89 -5.76 -10.42 -1.92
N ASP A 90 -5.21 -9.45 -1.17
CA ASP A 90 -5.37 -8.03 -1.41
C ASP A 90 -4.09 -7.44 -1.99
N PHE A 91 -4.25 -6.61 -3.01
CA PHE A 91 -3.14 -5.97 -3.69
C PHE A 91 -3.57 -4.64 -4.30
N ALA A 92 -2.60 -3.76 -4.51
CA ALA A 92 -2.78 -2.52 -5.26
C ALA A 92 -2.28 -2.73 -6.70
N ILE A 93 -3.01 -2.19 -7.66
CA ILE A 93 -2.69 -2.28 -9.08
C ILE A 93 -2.56 -0.88 -9.68
N TYR A 94 -1.87 -0.79 -10.81
CA TYR A 94 -1.77 0.43 -11.61
C TYR A 94 -1.69 0.11 -13.09
N ASP A 95 -2.00 1.09 -13.93
CA ASP A 95 -1.87 0.99 -15.37
C ASP A 95 -0.50 1.54 -15.82
N ALA A 96 0.42 0.65 -16.17
CA ALA A 96 1.76 1.03 -16.60
C ALA A 96 1.77 1.75 -17.94
N ALA A 97 0.74 1.62 -18.76
CA ALA A 97 0.61 2.34 -20.02
C ALA A 97 0.22 3.82 -19.82
N ALA A 98 -0.40 4.16 -18.67
CA ALA A 98 -0.86 5.51 -18.34
C ALA A 98 0.18 6.33 -17.56
N VAL A 99 1.27 5.72 -17.08
CA VAL A 99 2.30 6.38 -16.28
C VAL A 99 3.65 6.37 -17.00
N ASP A 100 4.47 7.40 -16.75
CA ASP A 100 5.85 7.45 -17.23
C ASP A 100 6.71 6.42 -16.47
N ALA A 101 7.72 5.88 -17.14
CA ALA A 101 8.67 4.95 -16.54
C ALA A 101 9.44 5.56 -15.35
N SER A 102 9.57 6.89 -15.30
CA SER A 102 10.18 7.62 -14.19
C SER A 102 9.21 7.90 -13.04
N TYR A 103 7.92 7.63 -13.21
CA TYR A 103 6.91 7.89 -12.19
C TYR A 103 7.07 6.93 -11.01
N GLN A 104 7.13 7.49 -9.81
CA GLN A 104 7.10 6.72 -8.56
C GLN A 104 5.70 6.70 -7.97
N ILE A 105 5.15 5.49 -7.83
CA ILE A 105 3.86 5.31 -7.18
C ILE A 105 4.04 5.54 -5.68
N GLN A 106 3.28 6.49 -5.14
CA GLN A 106 3.30 6.81 -3.70
C GLN A 106 2.17 6.08 -2.99
N LEU A 107 2.54 5.18 -2.10
CA LEU A 107 1.63 4.49 -1.20
C LEU A 107 1.78 5.11 0.19
N VAL A 108 0.84 5.91 0.58
CA VAL A 108 0.84 6.60 1.87
C VAL A 108 0.26 5.78 3.01
#